data_06b32437e5d2e07160cca951292fa65d
#
_entry.id   06b32437e5d2e07160cca951292fa65d
#
_cell.length_a   1.000
_cell.length_b   1.000
_cell.length_c   1.000
_cell.angle_alpha   90.00
_cell.angle_beta   90.00
_cell.angle_gamma   90.00
#
_symmetry.space_group_name_H-M   'P 1'
#
loop_
_entity.id
_entity.type
_entity.pdbx_description
1 polymer ?
#
loop_
_entity_poly.entity_id
_entity_poly.type
_entity_poly.pdbx_seq_one_letter_code
_entity_poly.pdbx_strand_id
1 'polypeptide(L)'
;HRSIRRQRQMCIRDSLGRPNNSDPNFSLIKIADAMSELLDNEKVMFIDAIHGSKVEEAIKNQKSKIFLLENLRFDEGEINNSLDFAANVTKPFQTYIFDAFGAAHREHASVVSFGNYLNSYQGPLVSEELKELNKILDTNKSGYSVLLGGAKISDKLSLIENLLPKVEKLMIGGGMCFTFLKALGYEIGNSIFEESFVAKAKFLMDSKYGDKIVLPTDFGVTESIESNIRSNIKVEDFQENHIGVDIGNETLSEFSRILNASKYIFWNGPMGIFEIDEYSTGTREITKVISMSQAYSSVGGGDSVSAINKFSDRKKFNHISTGGGASLEFLEGKKLPGVNIYKPLII
;
A
#
# COMPACT_ATOMS: atom_id res chain seq x y z
N HIS A 1 16.66 10.77 -47.84
CA HIS A 1 15.73 10.98 -46.72
C HIS A 1 16.52 10.90 -45.41
N ARG A 2 16.98 12.05 -44.92
CA ARG A 2 17.44 12.17 -43.50
C ARG A 2 16.19 12.13 -42.63
N SER A 3 15.89 10.99 -42.00
CA SER A 3 14.92 10.96 -40.93
C SER A 3 15.51 11.76 -39.75
N ILE A 4 14.99 12.95 -39.55
CA ILE A 4 15.26 13.72 -38.34
C ILE A 4 14.59 12.92 -37.22
N ARG A 5 15.37 12.10 -36.49
CA ARG A 5 14.94 11.57 -35.22
C ARG A 5 14.79 12.77 -34.30
N ARG A 6 13.56 13.27 -34.13
CA ARG A 6 13.25 14.23 -33.08
C ARG A 6 13.67 13.56 -31.77
N GLN A 7 14.63 14.15 -31.07
CA GLN A 7 14.97 13.70 -29.71
C GLN A 7 13.69 13.79 -28.89
N ARG A 8 13.20 12.63 -28.41
CA ARG A 8 12.05 12.58 -27.53
C ARG A 8 12.48 13.14 -26.18
N GLN A 9 11.82 14.20 -25.76
CA GLN A 9 12.02 14.78 -24.43
C GLN A 9 10.97 14.21 -23.51
N MET A 10 11.38 13.88 -22.28
CA MET A 10 10.53 13.41 -21.20
C MET A 10 10.48 14.49 -20.12
N CYS A 11 9.29 14.90 -19.73
CA CYS A 11 9.10 15.82 -18.62
C CYS A 11 8.37 15.07 -17.51
N ILE A 12 9.05 14.89 -16.38
CA ILE A 12 8.55 14.19 -15.20
C ILE A 12 7.82 15.20 -14.32
N ARG A 13 6.63 14.82 -13.90
CA ARG A 13 5.81 15.53 -12.94
C ARG A 13 5.56 14.60 -11.78
N ASP A 14 5.85 15.07 -10.59
CA ASP A 14 5.73 14.29 -9.37
C ASP A 14 5.21 15.15 -8.23
N SER A 15 4.92 14.52 -7.10
CA SER A 15 4.48 15.20 -5.89
C SER A 15 5.13 14.55 -4.67
N LEU A 16 5.58 15.40 -3.74
CA LEU A 16 6.21 14.99 -2.49
C LEU A 16 5.40 15.53 -1.31
N GLY A 17 5.04 14.64 -0.40
CA GLY A 17 4.38 15.00 0.84
C GLY A 17 2.98 15.63 0.68
N ARG A 18 2.59 16.40 1.68
CA ARG A 18 1.35 17.19 1.71
C ARG A 18 1.71 18.61 2.12
N PRO A 19 2.34 19.39 1.23
CA PRO A 19 2.76 20.74 1.56
C PRO A 19 1.56 21.67 1.77
N ASN A 20 1.71 22.59 2.70
CA ASN A 20 0.87 23.78 2.79
C ASN A 20 1.63 24.89 2.05
N ASN A 21 1.22 25.22 0.82
CA ASN A 21 1.93 26.15 -0.07
C ASN A 21 3.32 25.63 -0.53
N SER A 22 4.14 26.53 -1.09
CA SER A 22 5.48 26.23 -1.63
C SER A 22 6.53 26.12 -0.52
N ASP A 23 6.45 25.11 0.33
CA ASP A 23 7.46 24.82 1.35
C ASP A 23 8.70 24.18 0.71
N PRO A 24 9.91 24.80 0.83
CA PRO A 24 11.14 24.28 0.25
C PRO A 24 11.53 22.87 0.69
N ASN A 25 11.04 22.40 1.85
CA ASN A 25 11.28 21.03 2.31
C ASN A 25 10.62 19.98 1.42
N PHE A 26 9.58 20.37 0.68
CA PHE A 26 8.87 19.52 -0.26
C PHE A 26 9.22 19.79 -1.73
N SER A 27 10.25 20.63 -2.00
CA SER A 27 10.75 20.84 -3.37
C SER A 27 11.39 19.57 -3.92
N LEU A 28 11.16 19.34 -5.22
CA LEU A 28 11.73 18.18 -5.94
C LEU A 28 13.17 18.38 -6.40
N ILE A 29 13.79 19.53 -6.10
CA ILE A 29 15.18 19.82 -6.54
C ILE A 29 16.17 18.72 -6.13
N LYS A 30 16.07 18.20 -4.91
CA LYS A 30 16.94 17.13 -4.40
C LYS A 30 16.71 15.79 -5.11
N ILE A 31 15.50 15.59 -5.65
CA ILE A 31 15.13 14.38 -6.37
C ILE A 31 15.79 14.36 -7.75
N ALA A 32 15.99 15.53 -8.40
CA ALA A 32 16.63 15.61 -9.71
C ALA A 32 18.06 15.06 -9.71
N ASP A 33 18.82 15.34 -8.66
CA ASP A 33 20.20 14.85 -8.51
C ASP A 33 20.22 13.32 -8.32
N ALA A 34 19.41 12.81 -7.40
CA ALA A 34 19.28 11.37 -7.16
C ALA A 34 18.78 10.62 -8.41
N MET A 35 17.84 11.20 -9.18
CA MET A 35 17.40 10.61 -10.44
C MET A 35 18.50 10.58 -11.49
N SER A 36 19.33 11.61 -11.57
CA SER A 36 20.45 11.64 -12.53
C SER A 36 21.46 10.52 -12.22
N GLU A 37 21.74 10.26 -10.95
CA GLU A 37 22.63 9.16 -10.52
C GLU A 37 22.04 7.79 -10.89
N LEU A 38 20.72 7.58 -10.67
CA LEU A 38 20.03 6.33 -10.99
C LEU A 38 19.89 6.06 -12.50
N LEU A 39 19.98 7.09 -13.32
CA LEU A 39 19.86 7.02 -14.78
C LEU A 39 21.24 7.02 -15.47
N ASP A 40 22.25 6.35 -14.90
CA ASP A 40 23.59 6.22 -15.45
C ASP A 40 24.23 7.59 -15.80
N ASN A 41 24.00 8.60 -14.97
CA ASN A 41 24.42 9.99 -15.15
C ASN A 41 23.78 10.71 -16.35
N GLU A 42 22.67 10.21 -16.90
CA GLU A 42 21.85 11.02 -17.82
C GLU A 42 21.28 12.22 -17.04
N LYS A 43 21.60 13.43 -17.49
CA LYS A 43 21.25 14.65 -16.74
C LYS A 43 19.74 14.87 -16.70
N VAL A 44 19.16 14.83 -15.50
CA VAL A 44 17.81 15.30 -15.21
C VAL A 44 17.87 16.80 -14.89
N MET A 45 17.23 17.61 -15.72
CA MET A 45 17.19 19.07 -15.52
C MET A 45 15.97 19.46 -14.68
N PHE A 46 16.21 19.95 -13.47
CA PHE A 46 15.15 20.51 -12.64
C PHE A 46 14.66 21.84 -13.17
N ILE A 47 13.34 22.04 -13.21
CA ILE A 47 12.69 23.31 -13.55
C ILE A 47 11.88 23.75 -12.36
N ASP A 48 12.32 24.81 -11.71
CA ASP A 48 11.63 25.46 -10.58
C ASP A 48 10.37 26.20 -11.09
N ALA A 49 9.45 25.43 -11.64
CA ALA A 49 8.12 25.83 -12.08
C ALA A 49 7.29 24.58 -12.42
N ILE A 50 5.97 24.68 -12.32
CA ILE A 50 5.03 23.62 -12.66
C ILE A 50 4.52 23.79 -14.11
N HIS A 51 4.34 25.03 -14.57
CA HIS A 51 3.87 25.40 -15.90
C HIS A 51 4.35 26.81 -16.32
N GLY A 52 3.93 27.29 -17.49
CA GLY A 52 4.20 28.65 -17.98
C GLY A 52 5.47 28.77 -18.80
N SER A 53 5.86 30.04 -19.09
CA SER A 53 6.95 30.36 -20.01
C SER A 53 8.28 29.71 -19.66
N LYS A 54 8.62 29.61 -18.39
CA LYS A 54 9.86 28.97 -17.90
C LYS A 54 9.95 27.51 -18.32
N VAL A 55 8.83 26.77 -18.24
CA VAL A 55 8.75 25.37 -18.69
C VAL A 55 8.82 25.29 -20.22
N GLU A 56 8.03 26.11 -20.93
CA GLU A 56 7.99 26.13 -22.39
C GLU A 56 9.36 26.47 -22.99
N GLU A 57 10.07 27.46 -22.43
CA GLU A 57 11.40 27.84 -22.87
C GLU A 57 12.46 26.77 -22.60
N ALA A 58 12.42 26.12 -21.44
CA ALA A 58 13.35 25.06 -21.09
C ALA A 58 13.22 23.87 -22.06
N ILE A 59 11.99 23.47 -22.39
CA ILE A 59 11.68 22.40 -23.35
C ILE A 59 12.13 22.83 -24.77
N LYS A 60 11.82 24.06 -25.20
CA LYS A 60 12.16 24.59 -26.54
C LYS A 60 13.67 24.65 -26.76
N ASN A 61 14.42 25.05 -25.74
CA ASN A 61 15.87 25.19 -25.82
C ASN A 61 16.62 23.86 -25.81
N GLN A 62 15.94 22.72 -25.67
CA GLN A 62 16.48 21.35 -25.77
C GLN A 62 17.76 21.10 -24.93
N LYS A 63 17.86 21.75 -23.75
CA LYS A 63 19.06 21.66 -22.90
C LYS A 63 19.23 20.29 -22.21
N SER A 64 18.20 19.48 -22.20
CA SER A 64 18.20 18.12 -21.66
C SER A 64 17.17 17.25 -22.39
N LYS A 65 17.30 15.92 -22.24
CA LYS A 65 16.27 14.96 -22.66
C LYS A 65 15.23 14.70 -21.58
N ILE A 66 15.61 14.89 -20.32
CA ILE A 66 14.77 14.63 -19.16
C ILE A 66 14.67 15.90 -18.33
N PHE A 67 13.45 16.28 -18.02
CA PHE A 67 13.14 17.41 -17.15
C PHE A 67 12.31 16.90 -15.97
N LEU A 68 12.59 17.44 -14.77
CA LEU A 68 11.74 17.30 -13.58
C LEU A 68 11.17 18.66 -13.24
N LEU A 69 9.86 18.76 -13.20
CA LEU A 69 9.16 19.98 -12.77
C LEU A 69 9.11 20.05 -11.24
N GLU A 70 8.79 21.22 -10.72
CA GLU A 70 8.53 21.41 -9.30
C GLU A 70 7.28 20.64 -8.85
N ASN A 71 7.17 20.41 -7.53
CA ASN A 71 6.12 19.64 -6.88
C ASN A 71 4.73 20.14 -7.28
N LEU A 72 3.96 19.29 -7.97
CA LEU A 72 2.61 19.64 -8.43
C LEU A 72 1.69 20.12 -7.31
N ARG A 73 1.88 19.61 -6.08
CA ARG A 73 1.06 19.97 -4.92
C ARG A 73 1.36 21.34 -4.32
N PHE A 74 2.29 22.08 -4.90
CA PHE A 74 2.45 23.52 -4.58
C PHE A 74 1.36 24.37 -5.22
N ASP A 75 0.62 23.84 -6.18
CA ASP A 75 -0.53 24.50 -6.77
C ASP A 75 -1.83 23.81 -6.31
N GLU A 76 -2.76 24.60 -5.77
CA GLU A 76 -4.06 24.08 -5.31
C GLU A 76 -4.88 23.47 -6.45
N GLY A 77 -4.63 23.88 -7.69
CA GLY A 77 -5.26 23.33 -8.89
C GLY A 77 -5.00 21.86 -9.08
N GLU A 78 -3.86 21.34 -8.60
CA GLU A 78 -3.58 19.89 -8.58
C GLU A 78 -4.55 19.17 -7.66
N ILE A 79 -4.67 19.62 -6.41
CA ILE A 79 -5.49 18.94 -5.37
C ILE A 79 -6.97 19.09 -5.69
N ASN A 80 -7.40 20.24 -6.19
CA ASN A 80 -8.77 20.57 -6.51
C ASN A 80 -9.22 20.05 -7.88
N ASN A 81 -8.37 19.31 -8.60
CA ASN A 81 -8.65 18.77 -9.93
C ASN A 81 -9.11 19.85 -10.94
N SER A 82 -8.42 21.01 -10.92
CA SER A 82 -8.77 22.15 -11.76
C SER A 82 -8.49 21.88 -13.23
N LEU A 83 -9.50 22.12 -14.08
CA LEU A 83 -9.34 22.01 -15.53
C LEU A 83 -8.40 23.08 -16.10
N ASP A 84 -8.42 24.30 -15.55
CA ASP A 84 -7.53 25.39 -15.99
C ASP A 84 -6.07 25.07 -15.64
N PHE A 85 -5.83 24.53 -14.46
CA PHE A 85 -4.50 24.05 -14.08
C PHE A 85 -4.06 22.92 -15.02
N ALA A 86 -4.90 21.94 -15.26
CA ALA A 86 -4.60 20.82 -16.16
C ALA A 86 -4.28 21.31 -17.59
N ALA A 87 -5.08 22.23 -18.13
CA ALA A 87 -4.84 22.83 -19.45
C ALA A 87 -3.49 23.54 -19.53
N ASN A 88 -3.13 24.33 -18.51
CA ASN A 88 -1.87 25.07 -18.47
C ASN A 88 -0.65 24.14 -18.36
N VAL A 89 -0.72 23.12 -17.49
CA VAL A 89 0.38 22.16 -17.28
C VAL A 89 0.60 21.28 -18.52
N THR A 90 -0.47 20.90 -19.20
CA THR A 90 -0.41 19.95 -20.34
C THR A 90 -0.08 20.61 -21.67
N LYS A 91 -0.25 21.91 -21.80
CA LYS A 91 -0.11 22.69 -23.05
C LYS A 91 1.15 22.39 -23.89
N PRO A 92 2.36 22.24 -23.33
CA PRO A 92 3.56 22.00 -24.15
C PRO A 92 3.77 20.53 -24.53
N PHE A 93 2.86 19.62 -24.18
CA PHE A 93 3.03 18.18 -24.31
C PHE A 93 2.00 17.56 -25.27
N GLN A 94 2.26 16.34 -25.72
CA GLN A 94 1.39 15.60 -26.65
C GLN A 94 0.90 14.28 -26.06
N THR A 95 1.68 13.69 -25.16
CA THR A 95 1.42 12.36 -24.59
C THR A 95 1.64 12.43 -23.08
N TYR A 96 0.77 11.76 -22.37
CA TYR A 96 0.86 11.58 -20.93
C TYR A 96 0.96 10.09 -20.57
N ILE A 97 1.89 9.76 -19.68
CA ILE A 97 2.03 8.42 -19.12
C ILE A 97 1.79 8.54 -17.61
N PHE A 98 0.70 7.94 -17.16
CA PHE A 98 0.37 7.88 -15.73
C PHE A 98 1.04 6.67 -15.10
N ASP A 99 2.05 6.90 -14.27
CA ASP A 99 2.84 5.83 -13.63
C ASP A 99 2.95 5.99 -12.10
N ALA A 100 1.99 6.69 -11.49
CA ALA A 100 1.93 6.96 -10.05
C ALA A 100 0.80 6.16 -9.38
N PHE A 101 0.93 4.83 -9.30
CA PHE A 101 -0.13 3.97 -8.78
C PHE A 101 -0.55 4.35 -7.35
N GLY A 102 0.39 4.74 -6.47
CA GLY A 102 0.08 5.20 -5.12
C GLY A 102 -0.83 6.43 -5.05
N ALA A 103 -0.95 7.20 -6.14
CA ALA A 103 -1.86 8.34 -6.25
C ALA A 103 -3.17 8.00 -6.99
N ALA A 104 -3.31 6.82 -7.58
CA ALA A 104 -4.40 6.44 -8.48
C ALA A 104 -5.80 6.52 -7.85
N HIS A 105 -5.90 6.48 -6.52
CA HIS A 105 -7.15 6.59 -5.76
C HIS A 105 -7.60 8.03 -5.52
N ARG A 106 -6.80 9.04 -5.91
CA ARG A 106 -7.09 10.46 -5.67
C ARG A 106 -7.65 11.13 -6.92
N GLU A 107 -8.61 12.00 -6.73
CA GLU A 107 -9.15 12.84 -7.81
C GLU A 107 -8.34 14.13 -8.00
N HIS A 108 -7.02 14.01 -8.18
CA HIS A 108 -6.14 15.14 -8.47
C HIS A 108 -6.07 15.40 -9.98
N ALA A 109 -5.71 16.63 -10.39
CA ALA A 109 -5.66 17.02 -11.79
C ALA A 109 -4.70 16.15 -12.62
N SER A 110 -3.54 15.80 -12.08
CA SER A 110 -2.58 14.90 -12.72
C SER A 110 -3.09 13.47 -12.84
N VAL A 111 -4.00 13.04 -11.95
CA VAL A 111 -4.57 11.69 -11.97
C VAL A 111 -5.78 11.61 -12.92
N VAL A 112 -6.59 12.67 -13.01
CA VAL A 112 -7.87 12.65 -13.74
C VAL A 112 -7.84 13.60 -14.94
N SER A 113 -7.66 14.91 -14.71
CA SER A 113 -7.94 15.92 -15.73
C SER A 113 -6.89 16.02 -16.84
N PHE A 114 -5.64 15.57 -16.62
CA PHE A 114 -4.63 15.56 -17.67
C PHE A 114 -5.02 14.68 -18.87
N GLY A 115 -5.80 13.61 -18.60
CA GLY A 115 -6.36 12.75 -19.63
C GLY A 115 -7.31 13.44 -20.61
N ASN A 116 -7.88 14.60 -20.25
CA ASN A 116 -8.77 15.36 -21.11
C ASN A 116 -8.02 16.13 -22.23
N TYR A 117 -6.74 16.38 -22.04
CA TYR A 117 -5.93 17.24 -22.91
C TYR A 117 -4.85 16.50 -23.70
N LEU A 118 -4.48 15.29 -23.27
CA LEU A 118 -3.36 14.53 -23.84
C LEU A 118 -3.76 13.11 -24.22
N ASN A 119 -3.05 12.54 -25.21
CA ASN A 119 -3.09 11.10 -25.43
C ASN A 119 -2.47 10.40 -24.22
N SER A 120 -3.28 9.70 -23.44
CA SER A 120 -2.91 9.25 -22.09
C SER A 120 -2.91 7.74 -21.99
N TYR A 121 -1.86 7.21 -21.33
CA TYR A 121 -1.59 5.78 -21.18
C TYR A 121 -1.19 5.45 -19.74
N GLN A 122 -1.44 4.20 -19.35
CA GLN A 122 -0.88 3.64 -18.10
C GLN A 122 0.61 3.38 -18.28
N GLY A 123 1.39 3.72 -17.29
CA GLY A 123 2.83 3.40 -17.25
C GLY A 123 3.12 1.97 -16.79
N PRO A 124 4.39 1.53 -16.89
CA PRO A 124 4.81 0.18 -16.50
C PRO A 124 4.51 -0.17 -15.04
N LEU A 125 4.75 0.75 -14.10
CA LEU A 125 4.48 0.53 -12.69
C LEU A 125 2.98 0.32 -12.43
N VAL A 126 2.12 1.17 -12.98
CA VAL A 126 0.66 1.04 -12.86
C VAL A 126 0.19 -0.29 -13.45
N SER A 127 0.71 -0.65 -14.62
CA SER A 127 0.36 -1.91 -15.29
C SER A 127 0.80 -3.14 -14.48
N GLU A 128 1.97 -3.11 -13.87
CA GLU A 128 2.49 -4.19 -13.02
C GLU A 128 1.68 -4.31 -11.73
N GLU A 129 1.43 -3.19 -11.03
CA GLU A 129 0.60 -3.18 -9.81
C GLU A 129 -0.80 -3.75 -10.08
N LEU A 130 -1.46 -3.32 -11.16
CA LEU A 130 -2.78 -3.85 -11.53
C LEU A 130 -2.75 -5.33 -11.83
N LYS A 131 -1.74 -5.80 -12.55
CA LYS A 131 -1.56 -7.22 -12.86
C LYS A 131 -1.42 -8.04 -11.58
N GLU A 132 -0.61 -7.57 -10.64
CA GLU A 132 -0.36 -8.26 -9.38
C GLU A 132 -1.57 -8.25 -8.44
N LEU A 133 -2.24 -7.10 -8.32
CA LEU A 133 -3.45 -6.98 -7.50
C LEU A 133 -4.63 -7.77 -8.08
N ASN A 134 -4.75 -7.86 -9.41
CA ASN A 134 -5.76 -8.72 -10.03
C ASN A 134 -5.51 -10.21 -9.75
N LYS A 135 -4.27 -10.66 -9.59
CA LYS A 135 -3.99 -12.03 -9.14
C LYS A 135 -4.56 -12.31 -7.74
N ILE A 136 -4.56 -11.30 -6.85
CA ILE A 136 -5.14 -11.43 -5.50
C ILE A 136 -6.67 -11.54 -5.57
N LEU A 137 -7.31 -10.83 -6.50
CA LEU A 137 -8.77 -10.83 -6.67
C LEU A 137 -9.31 -12.03 -7.44
N ASP A 138 -8.45 -12.80 -8.12
CA ASP A 138 -8.86 -13.97 -8.88
C ASP A 138 -9.42 -15.08 -7.97
N THR A 139 -10.70 -15.37 -8.14
CA THR A 139 -11.48 -16.31 -7.30
C THR A 139 -11.22 -17.80 -7.59
N ASN A 140 -10.49 -18.11 -8.67
CA ASN A 140 -10.30 -19.49 -9.15
C ASN A 140 -9.08 -20.20 -8.55
N LYS A 141 -8.48 -19.67 -7.48
CA LYS A 141 -7.25 -20.19 -6.90
C LYS A 141 -7.50 -21.04 -5.67
N SER A 142 -7.18 -22.33 -5.75
CA SER A 142 -7.04 -23.18 -4.56
C SER A 142 -5.76 -22.82 -3.80
N GLY A 143 -5.79 -22.91 -2.47
CA GLY A 143 -4.64 -22.61 -1.61
C GLY A 143 -4.36 -21.12 -1.48
N TYR A 144 -5.38 -20.26 -1.61
CA TYR A 144 -5.24 -18.83 -1.41
C TYR A 144 -5.56 -18.44 0.04
N SER A 145 -4.58 -17.93 0.75
CA SER A 145 -4.71 -17.45 2.12
C SER A 145 -4.38 -15.98 2.22
N VAL A 146 -5.10 -15.29 3.10
CA VAL A 146 -4.91 -13.88 3.41
C VAL A 146 -4.54 -13.74 4.88
N LEU A 147 -3.54 -12.93 5.17
CA LEU A 147 -3.13 -12.56 6.52
C LEU A 147 -3.28 -11.05 6.69
N LEU A 148 -4.17 -10.66 7.57
CA LEU A 148 -4.43 -9.26 7.91
C LEU A 148 -4.04 -8.99 9.35
N GLY A 149 -3.35 -7.89 9.57
CA GLY A 149 -2.99 -7.38 10.89
C GLY A 149 -3.15 -5.87 10.97
N GLY A 150 -2.57 -5.25 11.98
CA GLY A 150 -2.69 -3.83 12.26
C GLY A 150 -3.69 -3.51 13.37
N ALA A 151 -3.88 -2.22 13.69
CA ALA A 151 -4.56 -1.81 14.92
C ALA A 151 -6.09 -1.85 14.82
N LYS A 152 -6.68 -1.46 13.68
CA LYS A 152 -8.11 -1.16 13.55
C LYS A 152 -8.81 -1.99 12.50
N ILE A 153 -9.98 -2.54 12.83
CA ILE A 153 -10.84 -3.24 11.87
C ILE A 153 -11.48 -2.27 10.88
N SER A 154 -11.80 -1.05 11.30
CA SER A 154 -12.41 -0.02 10.46
C SER A 154 -11.62 0.24 9.17
N ASP A 155 -10.31 0.19 9.25
CA ASP A 155 -9.40 0.44 8.12
C ASP A 155 -9.38 -0.72 7.10
N LYS A 156 -9.89 -1.91 7.48
CA LYS A 156 -9.79 -3.14 6.67
C LYS A 156 -11.10 -3.88 6.47
N LEU A 157 -12.19 -3.35 7.02
CA LEU A 157 -13.48 -4.03 6.97
C LEU A 157 -13.94 -4.32 5.54
N SER A 158 -13.88 -3.32 4.66
CA SER A 158 -14.25 -3.47 3.24
C SER A 158 -13.34 -4.46 2.52
N LEU A 159 -12.07 -4.50 2.87
CA LEU A 159 -11.11 -5.48 2.37
C LEU A 159 -11.48 -6.90 2.82
N ILE A 160 -11.81 -7.08 4.10
CA ILE A 160 -12.25 -8.37 4.65
C ILE A 160 -13.51 -8.84 3.92
N GLU A 161 -14.52 -7.98 3.80
CA GLU A 161 -15.79 -8.30 3.13
C GLU A 161 -15.58 -8.73 1.66
N ASN A 162 -14.69 -8.06 0.95
CA ASN A 162 -14.42 -8.38 -0.46
C ASN A 162 -13.57 -9.65 -0.64
N LEU A 163 -12.62 -9.91 0.25
CA LEU A 163 -11.70 -11.07 0.12
C LEU A 163 -12.25 -12.35 0.75
N LEU A 164 -13.00 -12.26 1.84
CA LEU A 164 -13.49 -13.44 2.60
C LEU A 164 -14.22 -14.48 1.72
N PRO A 165 -15.09 -14.12 0.76
CA PRO A 165 -15.69 -15.09 -0.13
C PRO A 165 -14.69 -15.83 -1.04
N LYS A 166 -13.56 -15.18 -1.37
CA LYS A 166 -12.61 -15.59 -2.41
C LYS A 166 -11.44 -16.42 -1.88
N VAL A 167 -11.18 -16.36 -0.58
CA VAL A 167 -10.03 -17.03 0.06
C VAL A 167 -10.40 -18.40 0.62
N GLU A 168 -9.40 -19.23 0.86
CA GLU A 168 -9.54 -20.48 1.59
C GLU A 168 -9.42 -20.24 3.10
N LYS A 169 -8.48 -19.41 3.52
CA LYS A 169 -8.33 -18.97 4.91
C LYS A 169 -8.01 -17.47 4.97
N LEU A 170 -8.60 -16.82 5.96
CA LEU A 170 -8.37 -15.43 6.29
C LEU A 170 -7.94 -15.34 7.76
N MET A 171 -6.64 -15.17 7.97
CA MET A 171 -6.03 -15.04 9.30
C MET A 171 -6.05 -13.57 9.72
N ILE A 172 -6.51 -13.31 10.93
CA ILE A 172 -6.61 -11.97 11.49
C ILE A 172 -5.74 -11.88 12.75
N GLY A 173 -4.73 -10.99 12.73
CA GLY A 173 -3.87 -10.70 13.86
C GLY A 173 -3.83 -9.20 14.18
N GLY A 174 -2.85 -8.78 14.99
CA GLY A 174 -2.71 -7.40 15.44
C GLY A 174 -3.88 -6.94 16.32
N GLY A 175 -3.95 -5.64 16.60
CA GLY A 175 -4.99 -5.08 17.46
C GLY A 175 -6.42 -5.29 16.97
N MET A 176 -6.62 -5.37 15.65
CA MET A 176 -7.94 -5.56 15.06
C MET A 176 -8.60 -6.89 15.46
N CYS A 177 -7.83 -7.94 15.81
CA CYS A 177 -8.39 -9.23 16.21
C CYS A 177 -9.19 -9.14 17.51
N PHE A 178 -8.86 -8.21 18.41
CA PHE A 178 -9.58 -8.04 19.69
C PHE A 178 -11.04 -7.60 19.49
N THR A 179 -11.35 -6.87 18.41
CA THR A 179 -12.75 -6.57 18.08
C THR A 179 -13.53 -7.83 17.73
N PHE A 180 -12.93 -8.80 17.02
CA PHE A 180 -13.53 -10.10 16.74
C PHE A 180 -13.67 -10.96 18.01
N LEU A 181 -12.65 -10.98 18.87
CA LEU A 181 -12.69 -11.73 20.14
C LEU A 181 -13.76 -11.18 21.06
N LYS A 182 -13.90 -9.86 21.17
CA LYS A 182 -15.00 -9.22 21.93
C LYS A 182 -16.36 -9.59 21.34
N ALA A 183 -16.50 -9.66 20.04
CA ALA A 183 -17.72 -10.11 19.36
C ALA A 183 -18.08 -11.57 19.67
N LEU A 184 -17.09 -12.41 19.97
CA LEU A 184 -17.28 -13.80 20.39
C LEU A 184 -17.47 -13.96 21.91
N GLY A 185 -17.40 -12.88 22.68
CA GLY A 185 -17.64 -12.85 24.12
C GLY A 185 -16.40 -13.11 24.98
N TYR A 186 -15.20 -13.08 24.40
CA TYR A 186 -13.96 -13.19 25.17
C TYR A 186 -13.65 -11.90 25.94
N GLU A 187 -13.07 -12.06 27.12
CA GLU A 187 -12.39 -10.94 27.79
C GLU A 187 -11.08 -10.62 27.04
N ILE A 188 -10.78 -9.34 26.91
CA ILE A 188 -9.62 -8.85 26.15
C ILE A 188 -8.76 -7.87 26.95
N GLY A 189 -9.08 -7.70 28.26
CA GLY A 189 -8.42 -6.76 29.15
C GLY A 189 -8.47 -5.33 28.62
N ASN A 190 -7.34 -4.64 28.73
CA ASN A 190 -7.14 -3.27 28.21
C ASN A 190 -6.62 -3.24 26.77
N SER A 191 -6.79 -4.34 26.00
CA SER A 191 -6.38 -4.38 24.60
C SER A 191 -7.22 -3.44 23.74
N ILE A 192 -6.60 -2.91 22.69
CA ILE A 192 -7.30 -2.00 21.75
C ILE A 192 -8.41 -2.75 21.00
N PHE A 193 -9.60 -2.17 20.92
CA PHE A 193 -10.69 -2.66 20.08
C PHE A 193 -11.60 -1.51 19.64
N GLU A 194 -12.48 -1.76 18.70
CA GLU A 194 -13.43 -0.77 18.18
C GLU A 194 -14.86 -1.22 18.49
N GLU A 195 -15.48 -0.63 19.55
CA GLU A 195 -16.83 -0.96 20.02
C GLU A 195 -17.87 -0.89 18.90
N SER A 196 -17.83 0.16 18.08
CA SER A 196 -18.77 0.37 16.98
C SER A 196 -18.73 -0.71 15.90
N PHE A 197 -17.68 -1.55 15.87
CA PHE A 197 -17.50 -2.62 14.89
C PHE A 197 -17.71 -4.03 15.44
N VAL A 198 -17.98 -4.19 16.75
CA VAL A 198 -18.22 -5.49 17.37
C VAL A 198 -19.39 -6.24 16.71
N ALA A 199 -20.52 -5.57 16.49
CA ALA A 199 -21.68 -6.17 15.82
C ALA A 199 -21.35 -6.61 14.38
N LYS A 200 -20.50 -5.86 13.68
CA LYS A 200 -20.09 -6.18 12.33
C LYS A 200 -19.10 -7.35 12.28
N ALA A 201 -18.16 -7.41 13.23
CA ALA A 201 -17.27 -8.55 13.40
C ALA A 201 -18.07 -9.83 13.67
N LYS A 202 -19.08 -9.76 14.56
CA LYS A 202 -20.01 -10.87 14.82
C LYS A 202 -20.73 -11.34 13.57
N PHE A 203 -21.28 -10.41 12.79
CA PHE A 203 -21.94 -10.71 11.52
C PHE A 203 -21.03 -11.46 10.54
N LEU A 204 -19.75 -11.07 10.44
CA LEU A 204 -18.77 -11.75 9.58
C LEU A 204 -18.49 -13.17 10.07
N MET A 205 -18.34 -13.36 11.39
CA MET A 205 -18.11 -14.68 12.00
C MET A 205 -19.29 -15.62 11.81
N ASP A 206 -20.52 -15.11 11.91
CA ASP A 206 -21.76 -15.88 11.75
C ASP A 206 -22.15 -16.10 10.29
N SER A 207 -21.44 -15.47 9.33
CA SER A 207 -21.70 -15.61 7.91
C SER A 207 -21.33 -17.02 7.41
N LYS A 208 -21.85 -17.41 6.24
CA LYS A 208 -21.49 -18.69 5.57
C LYS A 208 -19.99 -18.82 5.26
N TYR A 209 -19.21 -17.79 5.45
CA TYR A 209 -17.77 -17.77 5.25
C TYR A 209 -16.98 -17.67 6.58
N GLY A 210 -17.69 -17.63 7.72
CA GLY A 210 -17.06 -17.46 9.03
C GLY A 210 -16.00 -18.53 9.35
N ASP A 211 -16.21 -19.77 8.94
CA ASP A 211 -15.26 -20.88 9.12
C ASP A 211 -13.91 -20.67 8.40
N LYS A 212 -13.83 -19.68 7.49
CA LYS A 212 -12.57 -19.29 6.83
C LYS A 212 -11.75 -18.34 7.68
N ILE A 213 -12.38 -17.64 8.65
CA ILE A 213 -11.70 -16.68 9.52
C ILE A 213 -10.96 -17.47 10.60
N VAL A 214 -9.67 -17.18 10.74
CA VAL A 214 -8.80 -17.79 11.76
C VAL A 214 -8.33 -16.68 12.68
N LEU A 215 -8.74 -16.75 13.95
CA LEU A 215 -8.37 -15.80 15.00
C LEU A 215 -7.26 -16.38 15.88
N PRO A 216 -6.47 -15.53 16.54
CA PRO A 216 -5.51 -15.99 17.55
C PRO A 216 -6.19 -16.69 18.71
N THR A 217 -5.54 -17.76 19.22
CA THR A 217 -5.95 -18.54 20.38
C THR A 217 -5.09 -18.23 21.61
N ASP A 218 -3.93 -17.64 21.40
CA ASP A 218 -3.02 -17.18 22.46
C ASP A 218 -2.33 -15.89 22.06
N PHE A 219 -1.83 -15.17 23.04
CA PHE A 219 -1.29 -13.82 22.89
C PHE A 219 -0.03 -13.60 23.71
N GLY A 220 0.87 -12.76 23.16
CA GLY A 220 1.83 -12.03 23.96
C GLY A 220 1.12 -10.84 24.62
N VAL A 221 1.16 -10.77 25.93
CA VAL A 221 0.53 -9.70 26.70
C VAL A 221 1.52 -8.98 27.60
N THR A 222 1.16 -7.74 27.97
CA THR A 222 1.84 -6.92 28.98
C THR A 222 0.82 -6.21 29.85
N GLU A 223 1.22 -5.70 31.00
CA GLU A 223 0.40 -4.79 31.83
C GLU A 223 0.66 -3.31 31.49
N SER A 224 1.85 -3.02 30.91
CA SER A 224 2.22 -1.68 30.44
C SER A 224 3.12 -1.82 29.20
N ILE A 225 2.83 -1.04 28.15
CA ILE A 225 3.62 -1.06 26.91
C ILE A 225 5.05 -0.59 27.17
N GLU A 226 5.25 0.34 28.10
CA GLU A 226 6.56 0.89 28.44
C GLU A 226 7.43 -0.10 29.24
N SER A 227 6.86 -1.16 29.79
CA SER A 227 7.61 -2.13 30.60
C SER A 227 8.55 -2.98 29.78
N ASN A 228 8.27 -3.15 28.48
CA ASN A 228 8.96 -4.09 27.59
C ASN A 228 8.97 -5.54 28.11
N ILE A 229 8.00 -5.89 28.97
CA ILE A 229 7.82 -7.24 29.51
C ILE A 229 6.66 -7.90 28.78
N ARG A 230 6.89 -9.12 28.25
CA ARG A 230 5.90 -9.92 27.53
C ARG A 230 5.75 -11.27 28.21
N SER A 231 4.51 -11.67 28.48
CA SER A 231 4.15 -13.03 28.84
C SER A 231 3.20 -13.63 27.81
N ASN A 232 3.16 -14.96 27.69
CA ASN A 232 2.20 -15.63 26.80
C ASN A 232 1.03 -16.15 27.62
N ILE A 233 -0.19 -15.89 27.17
CA ILE A 233 -1.43 -16.41 27.77
C ILE A 233 -2.37 -16.93 26.69
N LYS A 234 -3.28 -17.82 27.04
CA LYS A 234 -4.40 -18.20 26.17
C LYS A 234 -5.48 -17.12 26.17
N VAL A 235 -6.32 -17.11 25.16
CA VAL A 235 -7.39 -16.13 25.04
C VAL A 235 -8.36 -16.19 26.23
N GLU A 236 -8.57 -17.38 26.82
CA GLU A 236 -9.44 -17.59 27.99
C GLU A 236 -8.85 -17.02 29.30
N ASP A 237 -7.53 -16.77 29.33
CA ASP A 237 -6.79 -16.36 30.53
C ASP A 237 -6.57 -14.84 30.60
N PHE A 238 -7.19 -14.06 29.68
CA PHE A 238 -7.09 -12.60 29.74
C PHE A 238 -7.63 -12.06 31.08
N GLN A 239 -6.86 -11.16 31.69
CA GLN A 239 -7.24 -10.42 32.87
C GLN A 239 -7.46 -8.94 32.52
N GLU A 240 -8.14 -8.20 33.37
CA GLU A 240 -8.53 -6.81 33.13
C GLU A 240 -7.33 -5.88 32.86
N ASN A 241 -6.18 -6.12 33.49
CA ASN A 241 -4.96 -5.34 33.33
C ASN A 241 -4.10 -5.76 32.13
N HIS A 242 -4.42 -6.85 31.42
CA HIS A 242 -3.65 -7.31 30.28
C HIS A 242 -3.90 -6.45 29.04
N ILE A 243 -2.82 -6.15 28.32
CA ILE A 243 -2.82 -5.54 27.00
C ILE A 243 -2.20 -6.54 26.01
N GLY A 244 -2.94 -6.98 25.02
CA GLY A 244 -2.40 -7.83 23.94
C GLY A 244 -1.51 -7.02 23.01
N VAL A 245 -0.26 -7.43 22.88
CA VAL A 245 0.78 -6.71 22.13
C VAL A 245 1.32 -7.49 20.92
N ASP A 246 1.06 -8.79 20.88
CA ASP A 246 1.48 -9.68 19.77
C ASP A 246 0.65 -10.96 19.78
N ILE A 247 0.70 -11.76 18.73
CA ILE A 247 0.16 -13.13 18.73
C ILE A 247 1.06 -14.05 19.56
N GLY A 248 0.46 -15.11 20.16
CA GLY A 248 1.19 -16.10 20.94
C GLY A 248 1.82 -17.20 20.08
N ASN A 249 2.47 -18.16 20.74
CA ASN A 249 3.23 -19.21 20.07
C ASN A 249 2.34 -20.29 19.41
N GLU A 250 1.18 -20.60 20.01
CA GLU A 250 0.21 -21.54 19.44
C GLU A 250 -0.40 -20.96 18.16
N THR A 251 -0.81 -19.70 18.22
CA THR A 251 -1.29 -18.92 17.05
C THR A 251 -0.25 -18.84 15.94
N LEU A 252 0.98 -18.51 16.31
CA LEU A 252 2.09 -18.45 15.35
C LEU A 252 2.29 -19.80 14.65
N SER A 253 2.22 -20.90 15.40
CA SER A 253 2.32 -22.25 14.87
C SER A 253 1.21 -22.58 13.88
N GLU A 254 -0.04 -22.24 14.22
CA GLU A 254 -1.22 -22.47 13.36
C GLU A 254 -1.18 -21.59 12.11
N PHE A 255 -0.86 -20.29 12.24
CA PHE A 255 -0.72 -19.39 11.08
C PHE A 255 0.41 -19.85 10.16
N SER A 256 1.54 -20.30 10.73
CA SER A 256 2.66 -20.83 9.96
C SER A 256 2.25 -22.12 9.19
N ARG A 257 1.48 -23.00 9.82
CA ARG A 257 0.96 -24.21 9.19
C ARG A 257 0.07 -23.88 7.97
N ILE A 258 -0.83 -22.90 8.11
CA ILE A 258 -1.70 -22.43 7.02
C ILE A 258 -0.87 -21.80 5.91
N LEU A 259 0.05 -20.90 6.24
CA LEU A 259 0.90 -20.22 5.27
C LEU A 259 1.79 -21.18 4.48
N ASN A 260 2.36 -22.19 5.14
CA ASN A 260 3.19 -23.23 4.48
C ASN A 260 2.37 -24.15 3.57
N ALA A 261 1.09 -24.34 3.85
CA ALA A 261 0.18 -25.10 2.98
C ALA A 261 -0.39 -24.28 1.82
N SER A 262 -0.20 -22.96 1.84
CA SER A 262 -0.75 -22.05 0.84
C SER A 262 0.03 -22.08 -0.46
N LYS A 263 -0.65 -21.80 -1.59
CA LYS A 263 -0.04 -21.54 -2.90
C LYS A 263 0.05 -20.05 -3.21
N TYR A 264 -0.86 -19.27 -2.64
CA TYR A 264 -0.92 -17.83 -2.76
C TYR A 264 -1.13 -17.21 -1.39
N ILE A 265 -0.35 -16.20 -1.07
CA ILE A 265 -0.42 -15.46 0.19
C ILE A 265 -0.56 -13.97 -0.12
N PHE A 266 -1.57 -13.35 0.46
CA PHE A 266 -1.61 -11.89 0.57
C PHE A 266 -1.44 -11.49 2.03
N TRP A 267 -0.45 -10.65 2.31
CA TRP A 267 -0.17 -10.14 3.66
C TRP A 267 -0.29 -8.63 3.73
N ASN A 268 -1.08 -8.13 4.71
CA ASN A 268 -1.22 -6.71 4.98
C ASN A 268 -1.38 -6.41 6.47
N GLY A 269 -0.37 -5.80 7.07
CA GLY A 269 -0.32 -5.35 8.47
C GLY A 269 0.40 -6.34 9.41
N PRO A 270 1.05 -5.81 10.45
CA PRO A 270 1.81 -6.59 11.44
C PRO A 270 0.88 -7.36 12.40
N MET A 271 1.45 -8.37 13.06
CA MET A 271 0.73 -9.22 14.00
C MET A 271 0.72 -8.67 15.42
N GLY A 272 1.49 -7.64 15.71
CA GLY A 272 1.64 -6.99 17.00
C GLY A 272 2.41 -5.68 16.88
N ILE A 273 2.87 -5.14 18.01
CA ILE A 273 3.68 -3.90 18.10
C ILE A 273 5.14 -4.24 17.75
N PHE A 274 5.40 -4.46 16.47
CA PHE A 274 6.70 -4.96 15.99
C PHE A 274 7.85 -3.94 16.07
N GLU A 275 7.53 -2.69 16.33
CA GLU A 275 8.49 -1.61 16.57
C GLU A 275 9.31 -1.88 17.83
N ILE A 276 8.69 -2.49 18.86
CA ILE A 276 9.31 -2.91 20.11
C ILE A 276 9.76 -4.36 19.96
N ASP A 277 11.05 -4.61 20.16
CA ASP A 277 11.65 -5.92 19.88
C ASP A 277 11.04 -7.07 20.71
N GLU A 278 10.69 -6.81 21.97
CA GLU A 278 10.02 -7.75 22.87
C GLU A 278 8.62 -8.16 22.39
N TYR A 279 7.93 -7.29 21.64
CA TYR A 279 6.59 -7.51 21.12
C TYR A 279 6.56 -7.89 19.63
N SER A 280 7.75 -8.12 19.02
CA SER A 280 7.90 -8.30 17.59
C SER A 280 7.90 -9.77 17.12
N THR A 281 7.82 -10.73 18.02
CA THR A 281 8.04 -12.16 17.74
C THR A 281 7.07 -12.67 16.67
N GLY A 282 5.79 -12.40 16.79
CA GLY A 282 4.76 -12.83 15.84
C GLY A 282 5.03 -12.27 14.45
N THR A 283 5.22 -10.96 14.33
CA THR A 283 5.51 -10.30 13.05
C THR A 283 6.82 -10.79 12.45
N ARG A 284 7.88 -10.93 13.24
CA ARG A 284 9.18 -11.40 12.79
C ARG A 284 9.13 -12.83 12.23
N GLU A 285 8.55 -13.76 12.96
CA GLU A 285 8.48 -15.16 12.53
C GLU A 285 7.52 -15.34 11.35
N ILE A 286 6.38 -14.64 11.29
CA ILE A 286 5.50 -14.63 10.11
C ILE A 286 6.25 -14.10 8.88
N THR A 287 7.01 -13.00 9.03
CA THR A 287 7.83 -12.47 7.93
C THR A 287 8.80 -13.54 7.41
N LYS A 288 9.44 -14.26 8.33
CA LYS A 288 10.37 -15.35 7.99
C LYS A 288 9.64 -16.52 7.29
N VAL A 289 8.50 -16.97 7.82
CA VAL A 289 7.71 -18.06 7.23
C VAL A 289 7.32 -17.70 5.79
N ILE A 290 6.77 -16.51 5.55
CA ILE A 290 6.38 -16.08 4.20
C ILE A 290 7.61 -15.97 3.28
N SER A 291 8.74 -15.43 3.78
CA SER A 291 9.97 -15.28 3.01
C SER A 291 10.65 -16.60 2.60
N MET A 292 10.30 -17.70 3.28
CA MET A 292 10.82 -19.05 3.01
C MET A 292 9.78 -19.95 2.31
N SER A 293 8.54 -19.48 2.19
CA SER A 293 7.44 -20.24 1.56
C SER A 293 7.68 -20.36 0.06
N GLN A 294 7.18 -21.47 -0.52
CA GLN A 294 7.08 -21.66 -1.97
C GLN A 294 5.82 -21.01 -2.56
N ALA A 295 4.95 -20.46 -1.72
CA ALA A 295 3.75 -19.76 -2.16
C ALA A 295 4.10 -18.45 -2.90
N TYR A 296 3.28 -18.09 -3.87
CA TYR A 296 3.34 -16.76 -4.45
C TYR A 296 2.91 -15.73 -3.40
N SER A 297 3.83 -14.90 -2.94
CA SER A 297 3.61 -13.94 -1.87
C SER A 297 3.44 -12.52 -2.43
N SER A 298 2.32 -11.87 -2.10
CA SER A 298 2.08 -10.45 -2.34
C SER A 298 1.89 -9.72 -1.01
N VAL A 299 2.56 -8.61 -0.85
CA VAL A 299 2.56 -7.85 0.40
C VAL A 299 2.15 -6.41 0.12
N GLY A 300 1.23 -5.89 0.93
CA GLY A 300 0.75 -4.52 0.85
C GLY A 300 0.79 -3.81 2.21
N GLY A 301 0.82 -2.47 2.17
CA GLY A 301 0.81 -1.62 3.36
C GLY A 301 2.20 -1.27 3.90
N GLY A 302 2.33 -0.02 4.35
CA GLY A 302 3.61 0.54 4.82
C GLY A 302 4.23 -0.24 5.97
N ASP A 303 3.42 -0.62 6.96
CA ASP A 303 3.89 -1.33 8.14
C ASP A 303 4.40 -2.74 7.81
N SER A 304 3.74 -3.44 6.87
CA SER A 304 4.22 -4.75 6.37
C SER A 304 5.57 -4.61 5.66
N VAL A 305 5.73 -3.56 4.85
CA VAL A 305 7.00 -3.27 4.18
C VAL A 305 8.08 -2.90 5.19
N SER A 306 7.74 -2.15 6.23
CA SER A 306 8.66 -1.83 7.34
C SER A 306 9.08 -3.09 8.10
N ALA A 307 8.15 -4.01 8.36
CA ALA A 307 8.46 -5.31 8.97
C ALA A 307 9.40 -6.15 8.08
N ILE A 308 9.17 -6.19 6.76
CA ILE A 308 10.07 -6.87 5.83
C ILE A 308 11.47 -6.26 5.89
N ASN A 309 11.59 -4.94 5.85
CA ASN A 309 12.88 -4.26 5.91
C ASN A 309 13.62 -4.51 7.23
N LYS A 310 12.87 -4.69 8.35
CA LYS A 310 13.45 -4.98 9.68
C LYS A 310 13.89 -6.46 9.81
N PHE A 311 13.13 -7.41 9.24
CA PHE A 311 13.28 -8.83 9.57
C PHE A 311 13.66 -9.75 8.40
N SER A 312 13.68 -9.25 7.15
CA SER A 312 13.94 -10.07 5.96
C SER A 312 14.54 -9.25 4.82
N ASP A 313 14.67 -9.87 3.64
CA ASP A 313 15.07 -9.22 2.39
C ASP A 313 13.83 -9.13 1.46
N ARG A 314 13.58 -7.95 0.90
CA ARG A 314 12.49 -7.70 -0.06
C ARG A 314 12.50 -8.66 -1.25
N LYS A 315 13.67 -9.11 -1.70
CA LYS A 315 13.85 -10.03 -2.84
C LYS A 315 13.25 -11.41 -2.61
N LYS A 316 12.92 -11.76 -1.37
CA LYS A 316 12.28 -13.03 -1.02
C LYS A 316 10.77 -13.04 -1.20
N PHE A 317 10.17 -11.92 -1.55
CA PHE A 317 8.74 -11.78 -1.80
C PHE A 317 8.52 -11.54 -3.29
N ASN A 318 7.47 -12.17 -3.85
CA ASN A 318 7.20 -12.08 -5.29
C ASN A 318 6.71 -10.68 -5.70
N HIS A 319 5.87 -10.06 -4.87
CA HIS A 319 5.40 -8.70 -5.08
C HIS A 319 5.27 -7.95 -3.76
N ILE A 320 5.83 -6.74 -3.72
CA ILE A 320 5.63 -5.79 -2.63
C ILE A 320 5.02 -4.54 -3.25
N SER A 321 3.72 -4.36 -3.01
CA SER A 321 2.98 -3.24 -3.59
C SER A 321 3.50 -1.90 -3.06
N THR A 322 3.69 -0.97 -3.98
CA THR A 322 4.05 0.42 -3.71
C THR A 322 2.83 1.34 -3.61
N GLY A 323 1.63 0.80 -3.86
CA GLY A 323 0.40 1.57 -3.98
C GLY A 323 -0.21 2.05 -2.66
N GLY A 324 0.21 1.49 -1.51
CA GLY A 324 -0.31 1.90 -0.21
C GLY A 324 -1.84 1.88 -0.14
N GLY A 325 -2.49 3.03 0.08
CA GLY A 325 -3.95 3.17 0.13
C GLY A 325 -4.63 2.79 -1.19
N ALA A 326 -4.02 3.11 -2.34
CA ALA A 326 -4.59 2.75 -3.65
C ALA A 326 -4.71 1.24 -3.83
N SER A 327 -3.72 0.46 -3.37
CA SER A 327 -3.78 -1.00 -3.41
C SER A 327 -4.92 -1.54 -2.56
N LEU A 328 -5.09 -1.01 -1.35
CA LEU A 328 -6.18 -1.41 -0.45
C LEU A 328 -7.54 -1.10 -1.05
N GLU A 329 -7.75 0.13 -1.53
CA GLU A 329 -9.00 0.54 -2.17
C GLU A 329 -9.32 -0.30 -3.41
N PHE A 330 -8.31 -0.66 -4.22
CA PHE A 330 -8.49 -1.57 -5.34
C PHE A 330 -8.94 -2.97 -4.88
N LEU A 331 -8.29 -3.51 -3.85
CA LEU A 331 -8.64 -4.82 -3.27
C LEU A 331 -9.99 -4.82 -2.53
N GLU A 332 -10.46 -3.66 -2.08
CA GLU A 332 -11.83 -3.45 -1.57
C GLU A 332 -12.88 -3.46 -2.68
N GLY A 333 -12.47 -3.48 -3.95
CA GLY A 333 -13.37 -3.46 -5.12
C GLY A 333 -13.77 -2.04 -5.54
N LYS A 334 -13.15 -1.01 -5.01
CA LYS A 334 -13.38 0.39 -5.43
C LYS A 334 -12.76 0.64 -6.80
N LYS A 335 -13.45 1.48 -7.58
CA LYS A 335 -12.90 1.98 -8.84
C LYS A 335 -11.91 3.09 -8.57
N LEU A 336 -10.67 2.90 -9.01
CA LEU A 336 -9.64 3.94 -8.85
C LEU A 336 -9.73 4.94 -10.02
N PRO A 337 -9.86 6.25 -9.75
CA PRO A 337 -9.93 7.27 -10.80
C PRO A 337 -8.80 7.17 -11.82
N GLY A 338 -7.55 7.03 -11.36
CA GLY A 338 -6.37 6.98 -12.21
C GLY A 338 -6.17 5.68 -13.01
N VAL A 339 -7.00 4.65 -12.77
CA VAL A 339 -6.89 3.38 -13.49
C VAL A 339 -7.88 3.30 -14.65
N ASN A 340 -9.11 3.78 -14.44
CA ASN A 340 -10.19 3.59 -15.40
C ASN A 340 -10.13 4.54 -16.60
N ILE A 341 -9.32 5.60 -16.52
CA ILE A 341 -9.26 6.67 -17.53
C ILE A 341 -8.21 6.36 -18.60
N TYR A 342 -7.13 5.66 -18.25
CA TYR A 342 -5.95 5.51 -19.11
C TYR A 342 -5.92 4.15 -19.82
N LYS A 343 -5.51 4.17 -21.09
CA LYS A 343 -5.33 2.95 -21.88
C LYS A 343 -4.03 2.23 -21.49
N PRO A 344 -4.00 0.89 -21.50
CA PRO A 344 -2.74 0.16 -21.39
C PRO A 344 -1.73 0.63 -22.45
N LEU A 345 -0.48 0.83 -22.05
CA LEU A 345 0.60 1.09 -22.99
C LEU A 345 0.96 -0.25 -23.67
N ILE A 346 0.57 -0.41 -24.93
CA ILE A 346 1.00 -1.55 -25.75
C ILE A 346 2.37 -1.15 -26.33
N ILE A 347 3.44 -1.74 -25.82
CA ILE A 347 4.81 -1.56 -26.29
C ILE A 347 5.13 -2.63 -27.33
#